data_385c8e90e2daa019b793ad7983b8d712
#
_entry.id   385c8e90e2daa019b793ad7983b8d712
#
_cell.length_a   1.000
_cell.length_b   1.000
_cell.length_c   1.000
_cell.angle_alpha   90.00
_cell.angle_beta   90.00
_cell.angle_gamma   90.00
#
_symmetry.space_group_name_H-M   'P 1'
#
loop_
_entity.id
_entity.type
_entity.pdbx_description
1 polymer ?
#
loop_
_entity_poly.entity_id
_entity_poly.type
_entity_poly.pdbx_seq_one_letter_code
_entity_poly.pdbx_strand_id
1 'polypeptide(L)'
;MKRILKYYFIIALSLFYFSCSKDDIPDVDPNPPKPPEGEMPAIFPKKEMRAVWVTTAWGLDWPDGEYSPEAQKRKYITYLDRFVNLHINAVFVQVKPMGDAFYASSFEPWSASITGTRGQDPGYDVLKFMIDEAHARDIEFHAWMNPYRIATRANTGSSYPALHSSVDPSWILSYDKIQIYNPALPEVRARLSNIVKEIITNYDVDGIHFDDYFYPSDVTFDDGADYAKYGKEYSNVADFRKGNVDKAIKDVHDVIVATKPEVVFSVAPTSDNNYNLTKLFADATKWAKEGWIDILIPQLYHEIGHKTADFNTRLQFWSQYSYTAALMAGHGFYRFGDPTAGSAFQTATELERQFAATRRNPKVVGNIMYSAKYLLLNKIGITDQLAAIYKNLAVRPFLGRAVAPAPAEPTGVKLENGTLKWTTSGNVKSVIYYFADLKKEGIVFAITDKNSYLAGPSGYYCISTINADNKESKPSKLLQK
;
A
#
# COMPACT_ATOMS: atom_id res chain seq x y z
N MET A 1 -82.40 2.38 21.99
CA MET A 1 -83.05 3.59 21.45
C MET A 1 -82.00 4.67 21.23
N LYS A 2 -81.90 5.19 19.98
CA LYS A 2 -81.34 6.51 19.58
C LYS A 2 -79.82 6.63 19.68
N ARG A 3 -79.06 7.17 18.77
CA ARG A 3 -79.24 7.65 17.37
C ARG A 3 -77.84 7.68 16.76
N ILE A 4 -77.70 7.28 15.54
CA ILE A 4 -76.57 7.38 14.65
C ILE A 4 -76.30 8.85 14.35
N LEU A 5 -75.07 9.31 14.47
CA LEU A 5 -74.61 10.52 13.81
C LEU A 5 -73.36 10.20 12.96
N LYS A 6 -73.55 10.25 11.66
CA LYS A 6 -72.51 10.13 10.64
C LYS A 6 -71.74 11.43 10.57
N TYR A 7 -70.45 11.38 10.75
CA TYR A 7 -69.53 12.44 10.28
C TYR A 7 -68.75 11.96 9.08
N TYR A 8 -69.02 12.61 7.98
CA TYR A 8 -68.20 12.53 6.76
C TYR A 8 -66.94 13.31 6.97
N PHE A 9 -65.80 12.64 7.00
CA PHE A 9 -64.49 13.31 6.93
C PHE A 9 -64.06 13.33 5.48
N ILE A 10 -64.05 14.52 4.88
CA ILE A 10 -63.50 14.77 3.55
C ILE A 10 -61.96 14.74 3.71
N ILE A 11 -61.31 13.69 3.22
CA ILE A 11 -59.86 13.66 3.13
C ILE A 11 -59.47 14.40 1.85
N ALA A 12 -58.98 15.63 2.02
CA ALA A 12 -58.28 16.36 0.97
C ALA A 12 -56.94 15.68 0.72
N LEU A 13 -56.85 15.01 -0.41
CA LEU A 13 -55.60 14.39 -0.90
C LEU A 13 -54.71 15.51 -1.44
N SER A 14 -53.81 16.04 -0.59
CA SER A 14 -52.74 16.93 -1.02
C SER A 14 -51.64 16.09 -1.68
N LEU A 15 -51.60 16.10 -2.99
CA LEU A 15 -50.50 15.59 -3.81
C LEU A 15 -49.28 16.45 -3.58
N PHE A 16 -48.40 16.01 -2.69
CA PHE A 16 -47.01 16.51 -2.64
C PHE A 16 -46.27 15.93 -3.84
N TYR A 17 -46.06 16.76 -4.85
CA TYR A 17 -45.05 16.48 -5.87
C TYR A 17 -43.67 16.58 -5.20
N PHE A 18 -43.09 15.43 -4.89
CA PHE A 18 -41.64 15.37 -4.66
C PHE A 18 -40.97 15.60 -6.03
N SER A 19 -40.48 16.82 -6.22
CA SER A 19 -39.49 17.09 -7.25
C SER A 19 -38.18 16.41 -6.82
N CYS A 20 -37.93 15.23 -7.38
CA CYS A 20 -36.57 14.70 -7.39
C CYS A 20 -35.71 15.66 -8.20
N SER A 21 -34.87 16.42 -7.56
CA SER A 21 -33.70 17.00 -8.23
C SER A 21 -32.89 15.84 -8.76
N LYS A 22 -32.81 15.73 -10.08
CA LYS A 22 -31.81 14.92 -10.73
C LYS A 22 -30.46 15.47 -10.29
N ASP A 23 -29.76 14.73 -9.45
CA ASP A 23 -28.32 14.93 -9.28
C ASP A 23 -27.71 14.81 -10.67
N ASP A 24 -26.98 15.84 -11.06
CA ASP A 24 -26.25 15.92 -12.31
C ASP A 24 -25.24 14.77 -12.38
N ILE A 25 -25.69 13.62 -12.89
CA ILE A 25 -24.78 12.64 -13.49
C ILE A 25 -24.24 13.38 -14.72
N PRO A 26 -22.93 13.62 -14.85
CA PRO A 26 -22.40 14.23 -16.04
C PRO A 26 -22.86 13.39 -17.23
N ASP A 27 -23.55 14.02 -18.18
CA ASP A 27 -23.94 13.42 -19.45
C ASP A 27 -22.70 12.76 -20.06
N VAL A 28 -22.59 11.47 -19.93
CA VAL A 28 -21.63 10.70 -20.71
C VAL A 28 -22.20 10.74 -22.13
N ASP A 29 -21.58 11.53 -22.98
CA ASP A 29 -21.91 11.59 -24.39
C ASP A 29 -22.04 10.17 -24.92
N PRO A 30 -23.24 9.71 -25.35
CA PRO A 30 -23.44 8.37 -25.87
C PRO A 30 -22.67 8.12 -27.16
N ASN A 31 -22.08 9.17 -27.75
CA ASN A 31 -21.17 9.12 -28.88
C ASN A 31 -19.87 9.87 -28.54
N PRO A 32 -18.90 9.22 -27.90
CA PRO A 32 -17.57 9.83 -27.82
C PRO A 32 -17.09 10.16 -29.24
N PRO A 33 -16.41 11.29 -29.45
CA PRO A 33 -15.97 11.71 -30.78
C PRO A 33 -15.24 10.55 -31.46
N LYS A 34 -15.74 10.14 -32.65
CA LYS A 34 -15.09 9.11 -33.46
C LYS A 34 -13.62 9.51 -33.64
N PRO A 35 -12.67 8.58 -33.36
CA PRO A 35 -11.27 8.86 -33.66
C PRO A 35 -11.15 9.26 -35.14
N PRO A 36 -10.25 10.16 -35.47
CA PRO A 36 -10.03 10.55 -36.88
C PRO A 36 -9.79 9.27 -37.71
N GLU A 37 -10.48 9.17 -38.85
CA GLU A 37 -10.35 8.04 -39.75
C GLU A 37 -8.87 7.82 -40.12
N GLY A 38 -8.29 6.69 -39.59
CA GLY A 38 -6.93 6.27 -39.89
C GLY A 38 -6.13 5.71 -38.72
N GLU A 39 -6.46 6.00 -37.47
CA GLU A 39 -5.72 5.43 -36.32
C GLU A 39 -6.67 4.60 -35.43
N MET A 40 -6.48 3.28 -35.43
CA MET A 40 -7.10 2.44 -34.41
C MET A 40 -6.45 2.77 -33.06
N PRO A 41 -7.24 3.12 -32.01
CA PRO A 41 -6.66 3.44 -30.71
C PRO A 41 -5.96 2.20 -30.16
N ALA A 42 -4.67 2.32 -29.85
CA ALA A 42 -3.91 1.27 -29.21
C ALA A 42 -4.44 1.00 -27.79
N ILE A 43 -4.57 -0.26 -27.39
CA ILE A 43 -5.00 -0.65 -26.04
C ILE A 43 -3.75 -0.79 -25.19
N PHE A 44 -3.50 0.19 -24.33
CA PHE A 44 -2.34 0.20 -23.42
C PHE A 44 -2.53 -0.78 -22.25
N PRO A 45 -1.43 -1.42 -21.80
CA PRO A 45 -1.49 -2.28 -20.62
C PRO A 45 -1.83 -1.47 -19.36
N LYS A 46 -2.56 -2.10 -18.44
CA LYS A 46 -2.90 -1.50 -17.15
C LYS A 46 -1.61 -1.19 -16.37
N LYS A 47 -1.50 0.03 -15.83
CA LYS A 47 -0.47 0.36 -14.84
C LYS A 47 -0.71 -0.43 -13.57
N GLU A 48 0.35 -0.98 -12.98
CA GLU A 48 0.23 -1.88 -11.83
C GLU A 48 1.40 -1.71 -10.86
N MET A 49 1.11 -1.40 -9.58
CA MET A 49 2.10 -1.53 -8.53
C MET A 49 2.18 -2.99 -8.10
N ARG A 50 3.38 -3.57 -8.22
CA ARG A 50 3.71 -4.96 -7.91
C ARG A 50 4.66 -4.98 -6.73
N ALA A 51 4.15 -5.26 -5.54
CA ALA A 51 4.88 -5.02 -4.31
C ALA A 51 5.08 -6.27 -3.47
N VAL A 52 6.07 -6.22 -2.57
CA VAL A 52 6.34 -7.26 -1.59
C VAL A 52 6.58 -6.61 -0.23
N TRP A 53 5.96 -7.16 0.84
CA TRP A 53 6.33 -6.85 2.20
C TRP A 53 7.59 -7.61 2.62
N VAL A 54 8.53 -6.88 3.22
CA VAL A 54 9.73 -7.44 3.85
C VAL A 54 9.62 -7.21 5.34
N THR A 55 9.30 -8.25 6.09
CA THR A 55 9.08 -8.22 7.53
C THR A 55 10.41 -8.33 8.27
N THR A 56 10.67 -7.43 9.21
CA THR A 56 11.87 -7.45 10.05
C THR A 56 11.59 -7.79 11.51
N ALA A 57 10.32 -7.73 11.93
CA ALA A 57 9.93 -8.18 13.27
C ALA A 57 10.46 -9.59 13.52
N TRP A 58 11.16 -9.77 14.63
CA TRP A 58 11.86 -11.03 15.00
C TRP A 58 12.82 -11.55 13.93
N GLY A 59 13.25 -10.69 12.98
CA GLY A 59 14.10 -11.10 11.85
C GLY A 59 13.41 -12.02 10.85
N LEU A 60 12.08 -12.02 10.73
CA LEU A 60 11.30 -13.03 10.00
C LEU A 60 11.71 -13.21 8.53
N ASP A 61 11.75 -12.14 7.73
CA ASP A 61 12.24 -12.19 6.34
C ASP A 61 13.70 -11.75 6.27
N TRP A 62 14.02 -10.65 6.97
CA TRP A 62 15.33 -10.04 7.02
C TRP A 62 15.58 -9.45 8.41
N PRO A 63 16.76 -9.58 8.99
CA PRO A 63 17.93 -10.31 8.49
C PRO A 63 17.91 -11.83 8.70
N ASP A 64 16.88 -12.41 9.34
CA ASP A 64 16.66 -13.85 9.51
C ASP A 64 17.84 -14.52 10.25
N GLY A 65 18.21 -13.92 11.39
CA GLY A 65 19.28 -14.40 12.27
C GLY A 65 20.70 -14.10 11.79
N GLU A 66 20.85 -13.38 10.69
CA GLU A 66 22.17 -12.97 10.20
C GLU A 66 22.60 -11.65 10.82
N TYR A 67 23.76 -11.66 11.49
CA TYR A 67 24.29 -10.49 12.21
C TYR A 67 25.50 -9.84 11.54
N SER A 68 26.08 -10.43 10.50
CA SER A 68 27.20 -9.85 9.75
C SER A 68 26.68 -8.81 8.75
N PRO A 69 27.18 -7.56 8.75
CA PRO A 69 26.79 -6.53 7.78
C PRO A 69 26.90 -7.00 6.32
N GLU A 70 27.98 -7.71 5.98
CA GLU A 70 28.21 -8.19 4.62
C GLU A 70 27.20 -9.27 4.20
N ALA A 71 26.84 -10.17 5.13
CA ALA A 71 25.85 -11.19 4.86
C ALA A 71 24.43 -10.61 4.78
N GLN A 72 24.10 -9.65 5.64
CA GLN A 72 22.85 -8.89 5.58
C GLN A 72 22.68 -8.17 4.25
N LYS A 73 23.71 -7.45 3.80
CA LYS A 73 23.74 -6.74 2.52
C LYS A 73 23.56 -7.72 1.35
N ARG A 74 24.32 -8.80 1.31
CA ARG A 74 24.19 -9.83 0.24
C ARG A 74 22.78 -10.43 0.21
N LYS A 75 22.18 -10.72 1.38
CA LYS A 75 20.84 -11.29 1.46
C LYS A 75 19.80 -10.33 0.89
N TYR A 76 19.86 -9.06 1.26
CA TYR A 76 18.93 -8.06 0.76
C TYR A 76 19.07 -7.84 -0.75
N ILE A 77 20.29 -7.74 -1.27
CA ILE A 77 20.57 -7.68 -2.71
C ILE A 77 19.98 -8.90 -3.43
N THR A 78 20.18 -10.10 -2.88
CA THR A 78 19.60 -11.33 -3.46
C THR A 78 18.06 -11.26 -3.53
N TYR A 79 17.40 -10.67 -2.53
CA TYR A 79 15.95 -10.45 -2.57
C TYR A 79 15.56 -9.53 -3.71
N LEU A 80 16.22 -8.37 -3.80
CA LEU A 80 15.91 -7.39 -4.85
C LEU A 80 16.17 -7.93 -6.26
N ASP A 81 17.26 -8.66 -6.48
CA ASP A 81 17.55 -9.28 -7.79
C ASP A 81 16.47 -10.30 -8.19
N ARG A 82 15.95 -11.07 -7.21
CA ARG A 82 14.80 -11.96 -7.44
C ARG A 82 13.53 -11.18 -7.74
N PHE A 83 13.30 -10.05 -7.07
CA PHE A 83 12.14 -9.21 -7.31
C PHE A 83 12.17 -8.57 -8.70
N VAL A 84 13.33 -8.10 -9.16
CA VAL A 84 13.51 -7.63 -10.54
C VAL A 84 13.14 -8.71 -11.56
N ASN A 85 13.62 -9.95 -11.35
CA ASN A 85 13.32 -11.09 -12.23
C ASN A 85 11.81 -11.45 -12.24
N LEU A 86 11.07 -11.06 -11.21
CA LEU A 86 9.61 -11.22 -11.12
C LEU A 86 8.84 -9.96 -11.55
N HIS A 87 9.52 -8.96 -12.11
CA HIS A 87 8.93 -7.66 -12.47
C HIS A 87 8.18 -6.98 -11.31
N ILE A 88 8.66 -7.18 -10.09
CA ILE A 88 8.22 -6.45 -8.89
C ILE A 88 8.86 -5.07 -8.94
N ASN A 89 8.09 -4.02 -8.63
CA ASN A 89 8.50 -2.63 -8.78
C ASN A 89 8.34 -1.79 -7.51
N ALA A 90 8.00 -2.40 -6.37
CA ALA A 90 7.97 -1.75 -5.07
C ALA A 90 8.24 -2.74 -3.93
N VAL A 91 8.90 -2.28 -2.85
CA VAL A 91 9.08 -3.02 -1.61
C VAL A 91 8.57 -2.20 -0.43
N PHE A 92 7.90 -2.87 0.50
CA PHE A 92 7.43 -2.31 1.78
C PHE A 92 8.23 -2.95 2.89
N VAL A 93 9.29 -2.27 3.34
CA VAL A 93 10.25 -2.83 4.29
C VAL A 93 9.94 -2.32 5.70
N GLN A 94 9.81 -3.23 6.65
CA GLN A 94 9.49 -2.88 8.02
C GLN A 94 10.73 -2.29 8.71
N VAL A 95 10.78 -0.95 8.82
CA VAL A 95 11.91 -0.19 9.38
C VAL A 95 11.73 0.13 10.86
N LYS A 96 10.50 0.01 11.38
CA LYS A 96 10.15 0.15 12.80
C LYS A 96 9.11 -0.90 13.18
N PRO A 97 9.52 -2.15 13.48
CA PRO A 97 8.60 -3.24 13.82
C PRO A 97 7.98 -3.10 15.21
N MET A 98 8.72 -2.48 16.13
CA MET A 98 8.37 -2.31 17.56
C MET A 98 8.89 -0.97 18.07
N GLY A 99 9.14 -0.84 19.38
CA GLY A 99 9.85 0.31 19.97
C GLY A 99 11.36 0.24 19.71
N ASP A 100 11.74 -0.06 18.48
CA ASP A 100 13.11 -0.14 17.97
C ASP A 100 13.12 0.20 16.47
N ALA A 101 14.30 0.47 15.91
CA ALA A 101 14.45 0.94 14.55
C ALA A 101 15.56 0.19 13.80
N PHE A 102 15.47 0.20 12.47
CA PHE A 102 16.46 -0.31 11.53
C PHE A 102 17.28 0.82 10.88
N TYR A 103 17.36 1.95 11.58
CA TYR A 103 18.13 3.14 11.20
C TYR A 103 18.58 3.89 12.47
N ALA A 104 19.50 4.83 12.34
CA ALA A 104 19.98 5.68 13.45
C ALA A 104 18.87 6.70 13.82
N SER A 105 17.98 6.32 14.74
CA SER A 105 16.87 7.15 15.18
C SER A 105 17.22 7.94 16.44
N SER A 106 16.75 9.19 16.51
CA SER A 106 16.78 10.00 17.74
C SER A 106 15.71 9.58 18.75
N PHE A 107 14.82 8.68 18.35
CA PHE A 107 13.64 8.28 19.15
C PHE A 107 13.68 6.83 19.59
N GLU A 108 14.21 5.92 18.79
CA GLU A 108 14.19 4.49 19.05
C GLU A 108 15.60 3.88 19.03
N PRO A 109 15.89 2.89 19.88
CA PRO A 109 17.18 2.19 19.82
C PRO A 109 17.25 1.30 18.58
N TRP A 110 18.45 0.95 18.14
CA TRP A 110 18.67 -0.08 17.13
C TRP A 110 17.99 -1.39 17.50
N SER A 111 17.37 -2.05 16.53
CA SER A 111 16.75 -3.36 16.75
C SER A 111 17.78 -4.44 17.04
N ALA A 112 17.48 -5.29 18.04
CA ALA A 112 18.30 -6.46 18.33
C ALA A 112 18.36 -7.44 17.14
N SER A 113 17.39 -7.42 16.23
CA SER A 113 17.39 -8.29 15.05
C SER A 113 18.57 -8.04 14.12
N ILE A 114 19.19 -6.83 14.17
CA ILE A 114 20.33 -6.48 13.30
C ILE A 114 21.65 -7.03 13.83
N THR A 115 21.90 -6.89 15.14
CA THR A 115 23.23 -7.20 15.73
C THR A 115 23.19 -8.31 16.77
N GLY A 116 21.99 -8.81 17.12
CA GLY A 116 21.76 -9.67 18.27
C GLY A 116 21.61 -8.91 19.58
N THR A 117 21.93 -7.61 19.62
CA THR A 117 21.89 -6.77 20.83
C THR A 117 21.13 -5.46 20.57
N ARG A 118 20.06 -5.23 21.37
CA ARG A 118 19.28 -4.00 21.28
C ARG A 118 20.13 -2.77 21.59
N GLY A 119 20.00 -1.74 20.75
CA GLY A 119 20.73 -0.47 20.88
C GLY A 119 22.15 -0.49 20.34
N GLN A 120 22.66 -1.64 19.90
CA GLN A 120 24.00 -1.72 19.31
C GLN A 120 23.96 -1.24 17.85
N ASP A 121 24.84 -0.26 17.54
CA ASP A 121 25.06 0.23 16.19
C ASP A 121 25.64 -0.88 15.29
N PRO A 122 25.05 -1.17 14.12
CA PRO A 122 25.55 -2.18 13.20
C PRO A 122 26.80 -1.77 12.39
N GLY A 123 27.27 -0.53 12.53
CA GLY A 123 28.45 -0.01 11.82
C GLY A 123 28.16 0.38 10.36
N TYR A 124 26.91 0.46 9.96
CA TYR A 124 26.49 1.01 8.66
C TYR A 124 25.05 1.52 8.71
N ASP A 125 24.71 2.43 7.80
CA ASP A 125 23.33 2.93 7.66
C ASP A 125 22.49 1.90 6.90
N VAL A 126 21.74 1.10 7.66
CA VAL A 126 20.91 0.00 7.16
C VAL A 126 19.83 0.51 6.23
N LEU A 127 19.10 1.56 6.65
CA LEU A 127 17.96 2.08 5.88
C LEU A 127 18.43 2.74 4.58
N LYS A 128 19.49 3.57 4.66
CA LYS A 128 20.06 4.18 3.45
C LYS A 128 20.52 3.12 2.46
N PHE A 129 21.23 2.09 2.92
CA PHE A 129 21.67 0.99 2.07
C PHE A 129 20.48 0.30 1.38
N MET A 130 19.40 0.01 2.12
CA MET A 130 18.23 -0.66 1.57
C MET A 130 17.51 0.18 0.49
N ILE A 131 17.41 1.50 0.72
CA ILE A 131 16.82 2.43 -0.23
C ILE A 131 17.68 2.53 -1.51
N ASP A 132 18.98 2.77 -1.35
CA ASP A 132 19.92 2.92 -2.47
C ASP A 132 19.88 1.68 -3.39
N GLU A 133 19.90 0.47 -2.81
CA GLU A 133 19.86 -0.78 -3.57
C GLU A 133 18.50 -1.03 -4.26
N ALA A 134 17.39 -0.62 -3.64
CA ALA A 134 16.07 -0.69 -4.27
C ALA A 134 15.97 0.29 -5.44
N HIS A 135 16.34 1.55 -5.25
CA HIS A 135 16.31 2.59 -6.27
C HIS A 135 17.25 2.30 -7.44
N ALA A 136 18.44 1.73 -7.18
CA ALA A 136 19.36 1.29 -8.22
C ALA A 136 18.75 0.23 -9.18
N ARG A 137 17.68 -0.45 -8.75
CA ARG A 137 16.91 -1.45 -9.51
C ARG A 137 15.56 -0.97 -10.00
N ASP A 138 15.27 0.31 -9.89
CA ASP A 138 13.95 0.91 -10.22
C ASP A 138 12.80 0.32 -9.38
N ILE A 139 13.06 0.01 -8.12
CA ILE A 139 12.09 -0.48 -7.13
C ILE A 139 11.82 0.64 -6.11
N GLU A 140 10.56 1.05 -5.95
CA GLU A 140 10.16 1.99 -4.90
C GLU A 140 10.34 1.37 -3.52
N PHE A 141 10.74 2.21 -2.55
CA PHE A 141 10.94 1.83 -1.16
C PHE A 141 9.94 2.53 -0.23
N HIS A 142 9.03 1.75 0.35
CA HIS A 142 8.08 2.22 1.34
C HIS A 142 8.52 1.80 2.74
N ALA A 143 8.74 2.78 3.62
CA ALA A 143 9.13 2.54 5.00
C ALA A 143 7.92 2.09 5.84
N TRP A 144 7.88 0.81 6.18
CA TRP A 144 6.79 0.24 6.99
C TRP A 144 7.11 0.36 8.48
N MET A 145 6.14 0.89 9.22
CA MET A 145 6.21 1.12 10.66
C MET A 145 4.99 0.52 11.37
N ASN A 146 5.22 -0.07 12.54
CA ASN A 146 4.15 -0.28 13.49
C ASN A 146 4.00 0.98 14.37
N PRO A 147 2.80 1.60 14.47
CA PRO A 147 2.67 2.89 15.15
C PRO A 147 2.85 2.83 16.66
N TYR A 148 2.34 1.79 17.33
CA TYR A 148 2.24 1.78 18.79
C TYR A 148 2.97 0.65 19.51
N ARG A 149 3.21 -0.48 18.87
CA ARG A 149 3.84 -1.64 19.53
C ARG A 149 5.27 -1.34 19.96
N ILE A 150 5.56 -1.53 21.25
CA ILE A 150 6.90 -1.37 21.81
C ILE A 150 7.60 -2.72 21.88
N ALA A 151 6.93 -3.72 22.43
CA ALA A 151 7.48 -5.06 22.58
C ALA A 151 6.38 -6.11 22.79
N THR A 152 6.71 -7.36 22.49
CA THR A 152 5.92 -8.54 22.88
C THR A 152 6.79 -9.49 23.70
N ARG A 153 6.16 -10.33 24.51
CA ARG A 153 6.85 -11.41 25.23
C ARG A 153 6.06 -12.71 25.13
N ALA A 154 6.77 -13.82 24.99
CA ALA A 154 6.13 -15.13 24.84
C ALA A 154 5.56 -15.64 26.17
N ASN A 155 6.26 -15.34 27.28
CA ASN A 155 5.94 -15.87 28.62
C ASN A 155 5.56 -14.74 29.56
N THR A 156 4.48 -14.95 30.33
CA THR A 156 4.10 -14.12 31.47
C THR A 156 5.25 -14.07 32.49
N GLY A 157 5.52 -12.85 33.01
CA GLY A 157 6.56 -12.66 34.04
C GLY A 157 7.98 -12.36 33.50
N SER A 158 8.28 -12.56 32.20
CA SER A 158 9.51 -12.04 31.63
C SER A 158 9.49 -10.50 31.55
N SER A 159 10.65 -9.86 31.73
CA SER A 159 10.76 -8.39 31.63
C SER A 159 10.56 -7.92 30.19
N TYR A 160 10.00 -6.73 30.03
CA TYR A 160 10.06 -6.02 28.75
C TYR A 160 11.46 -5.39 28.55
N PRO A 161 11.87 -5.17 27.28
CA PRO A 161 13.14 -4.52 27.01
C PRO A 161 13.16 -3.08 27.53
N ALA A 162 14.37 -2.57 27.80
CA ALA A 162 14.55 -1.17 28.21
C ALA A 162 14.02 -0.23 27.14
N LEU A 163 13.35 0.84 27.57
CA LEU A 163 12.86 1.90 26.70
C LEU A 163 14.02 2.82 26.28
N HIS A 164 13.84 3.52 25.16
CA HIS A 164 14.72 4.62 24.78
C HIS A 164 14.66 5.72 25.84
N SER A 165 15.79 6.40 26.10
CA SER A 165 15.88 7.45 27.13
C SER A 165 14.94 8.65 26.92
N SER A 166 14.47 8.87 25.70
CA SER A 166 13.48 9.91 25.36
C SER A 166 12.04 9.53 25.66
N VAL A 167 11.77 8.31 26.13
CA VAL A 167 10.41 7.82 26.42
C VAL A 167 10.10 8.03 27.89
N ASP A 168 9.06 8.83 28.17
CA ASP A 168 8.51 8.91 29.52
C ASP A 168 7.77 7.61 29.85
N PRO A 169 8.09 6.94 30.97
CA PRO A 169 7.38 5.72 31.38
C PRO A 169 5.86 5.86 31.50
N SER A 170 5.36 7.07 31.76
CA SER A 170 3.92 7.35 31.82
C SER A 170 3.20 7.24 30.48
N TRP A 171 3.94 7.19 29.36
CA TRP A 171 3.39 7.01 28.02
C TRP A 171 3.10 5.56 27.67
N ILE A 172 3.39 4.63 28.56
CA ILE A 172 3.41 3.20 28.26
C ILE A 172 2.23 2.49 28.90
N LEU A 173 1.52 1.70 28.12
CA LEU A 173 0.57 0.71 28.56
C LEU A 173 1.21 -0.68 28.49
N SER A 174 1.29 -1.36 29.65
CA SER A 174 1.89 -2.70 29.75
C SER A 174 0.83 -3.72 30.08
N TYR A 175 0.67 -4.69 29.20
CA TYR A 175 -0.22 -5.84 29.38
C TYR A 175 0.58 -7.13 29.56
N ASP A 176 -0.10 -8.24 29.74
CA ASP A 176 0.58 -9.52 29.99
C ASP A 176 1.60 -9.91 28.91
N LYS A 177 1.23 -9.79 27.64
CA LYS A 177 2.09 -10.23 26.51
C LYS A 177 2.52 -9.12 25.57
N ILE A 178 2.05 -7.91 25.76
CA ILE A 178 2.34 -6.79 24.86
C ILE A 178 2.50 -5.50 25.64
N GLN A 179 3.43 -4.67 25.19
CA GLN A 179 3.64 -3.29 25.64
C GLN A 179 3.48 -2.37 24.46
N ILE A 180 2.71 -1.28 24.65
CA ILE A 180 2.43 -0.30 23.61
C ILE A 180 2.60 1.13 24.14
N TYR A 181 2.84 2.06 23.25
CA TYR A 181 2.64 3.49 23.51
C TYR A 181 1.14 3.75 23.69
N ASN A 182 0.76 4.59 24.66
CA ASN A 182 -0.63 4.92 24.93
C ASN A 182 -1.23 5.83 23.84
N PRO A 183 -2.15 5.35 22.99
CA PRO A 183 -2.68 6.15 21.88
C PRO A 183 -3.52 7.35 22.32
N ALA A 184 -3.96 7.40 23.58
CA ALA A 184 -4.74 8.50 24.13
C ALA A 184 -3.92 9.79 24.32
N LEU A 185 -2.59 9.67 24.44
CA LEU A 185 -1.73 10.78 24.82
C LEU A 185 -1.32 11.64 23.62
N PRO A 186 -1.51 12.97 23.67
CA PRO A 186 -1.02 13.88 22.63
C PRO A 186 0.50 13.77 22.40
N GLU A 187 1.27 13.55 23.46
CA GLU A 187 2.73 13.41 23.44
C GLU A 187 3.15 12.16 22.62
N VAL A 188 2.40 11.06 22.74
CA VAL A 188 2.62 9.83 21.96
C VAL A 188 2.32 10.07 20.47
N ARG A 189 1.25 10.79 20.15
CA ARG A 189 0.95 11.16 18.74
C ARG A 189 2.03 12.08 18.16
N ALA A 190 2.46 13.08 18.94
CA ALA A 190 3.56 13.97 18.54
C ALA A 190 4.87 13.19 18.30
N ARG A 191 5.18 12.21 19.18
CA ARG A 191 6.34 11.32 18.99
C ARG A 191 6.23 10.53 17.67
N LEU A 192 5.07 9.92 17.38
CA LEU A 192 4.86 9.17 16.14
C LEU A 192 5.07 10.06 14.91
N SER A 193 4.50 11.26 14.91
CA SER A 193 4.66 12.25 13.84
C SER A 193 6.13 12.68 13.69
N ASN A 194 6.87 12.86 14.79
CA ASN A 194 8.29 13.20 14.76
C ASN A 194 9.16 12.05 14.20
N ILE A 195 8.84 10.80 14.51
CA ILE A 195 9.52 9.64 13.93
C ILE A 195 9.29 9.57 12.41
N VAL A 196 8.05 9.79 11.94
CA VAL A 196 7.76 9.87 10.50
C VAL A 196 8.54 11.03 9.86
N LYS A 197 8.54 12.22 10.49
CA LYS A 197 9.29 13.37 10.01
C LYS A 197 10.80 13.09 9.93
N GLU A 198 11.37 12.41 10.94
CA GLU A 198 12.78 12.00 10.94
C GLU A 198 13.10 11.14 9.72
N ILE A 199 12.26 10.12 9.42
CA ILE A 199 12.49 9.24 8.28
C ILE A 199 12.42 10.01 6.96
N ILE A 200 11.35 10.75 6.70
CA ILE A 200 11.16 11.42 5.41
C ILE A 200 12.13 12.61 5.19
N THR A 201 12.69 13.16 6.27
CA THR A 201 13.70 14.24 6.18
C THR A 201 15.08 13.68 5.86
N ASN A 202 15.45 12.55 6.48
CA ASN A 202 16.80 12.02 6.42
C ASN A 202 17.00 10.98 5.32
N TYR A 203 15.91 10.40 4.82
CA TYR A 203 15.96 9.28 3.86
C TYR A 203 15.04 9.52 2.66
N ASP A 204 15.47 9.03 1.51
CA ASP A 204 14.74 9.16 0.25
C ASP A 204 13.73 8.02 0.07
N VAL A 205 12.76 7.94 1.00
CA VAL A 205 11.67 6.96 0.92
C VAL A 205 10.57 7.47 -0.02
N ASP A 206 9.97 6.56 -0.80
CA ASP A 206 8.83 6.85 -1.68
C ASP A 206 7.51 6.86 -0.90
N GLY A 207 7.44 6.17 0.23
CA GLY A 207 6.25 6.13 1.06
C GLY A 207 6.48 5.78 2.52
N ILE A 208 5.48 6.14 3.34
CA ILE A 208 5.31 5.65 4.71
C ILE A 208 4.15 4.67 4.72
N HIS A 209 4.32 3.55 5.42
CA HIS A 209 3.32 2.49 5.50
C HIS A 209 3.05 2.08 6.94
N PHE A 210 1.76 2.01 7.33
CA PHE A 210 1.34 1.43 8.60
C PHE A 210 0.59 0.11 8.37
N ASP A 211 0.84 -0.87 9.25
CA ASP A 211 0.06 -2.11 9.30
C ASP A 211 -1.25 -1.94 10.10
N ASP A 212 -1.84 -3.05 10.57
CA ASP A 212 -3.09 -3.08 11.32
C ASP A 212 -2.92 -3.05 12.86
N TYR A 213 -1.69 -2.94 13.37
CA TYR A 213 -1.44 -2.98 14.82
C TYR A 213 -1.62 -1.61 15.48
N PHE A 214 -2.87 -1.16 15.63
CA PHE A 214 -3.22 0.03 16.39
C PHE A 214 -3.45 -0.32 17.89
N TYR A 215 -4.68 -0.44 18.35
CA TYR A 215 -4.93 -1.02 19.66
C TYR A 215 -4.78 -2.55 19.60
N PRO A 216 -4.22 -3.22 20.63
CA PRO A 216 -4.18 -4.69 20.67
C PRO A 216 -5.57 -5.28 20.93
N SER A 217 -5.91 -6.36 20.21
CA SER A 217 -7.25 -6.96 20.26
C SER A 217 -7.53 -7.82 21.50
N ASP A 218 -6.48 -8.37 22.11
CA ASP A 218 -6.59 -9.46 23.09
C ASP A 218 -6.26 -8.99 24.52
N VAL A 219 -6.54 -7.72 24.82
CA VAL A 219 -6.29 -7.13 26.13
C VAL A 219 -7.54 -6.41 26.67
N THR A 220 -7.65 -6.33 28.00
CA THR A 220 -8.61 -5.45 28.65
C THR A 220 -7.94 -4.11 28.90
N PHE A 221 -8.48 -3.05 28.35
CA PHE A 221 -7.94 -1.70 28.53
C PHE A 221 -8.38 -1.11 29.88
N ASP A 222 -7.42 -0.52 30.58
CA ASP A 222 -7.64 0.34 31.74
C ASP A 222 -7.36 1.81 31.35
N ASP A 223 -8.19 2.34 30.47
CA ASP A 223 -8.07 3.69 29.93
C ASP A 223 -9.19 4.64 30.39
N GLY A 224 -9.87 4.28 31.49
CA GLY A 224 -10.94 5.10 32.06
C GLY A 224 -10.47 6.49 32.53
N ALA A 225 -9.27 6.60 33.08
CA ALA A 225 -8.68 7.87 33.48
C ALA A 225 -8.35 8.75 32.26
N ASP A 226 -7.83 8.16 31.18
CA ASP A 226 -7.56 8.88 29.93
C ASP A 226 -8.85 9.32 29.25
N TYR A 227 -9.89 8.47 29.26
CA TYR A 227 -11.20 8.84 28.74
C TYR A 227 -11.82 10.00 29.56
N ALA A 228 -11.73 9.98 30.87
CA ALA A 228 -12.22 11.07 31.72
C ALA A 228 -11.48 12.40 31.45
N LYS A 229 -10.18 12.32 31.17
CA LYS A 229 -9.33 13.51 30.92
C LYS A 229 -9.47 14.05 29.49
N TYR A 230 -9.43 13.18 28.48
CA TYR A 230 -9.31 13.55 27.07
C TYR A 230 -10.54 13.19 26.23
N GLY A 231 -11.50 12.45 26.78
CA GLY A 231 -12.61 11.85 26.03
C GLY A 231 -13.91 12.64 26.03
N LYS A 232 -13.94 13.87 26.57
CA LYS A 232 -15.18 14.69 26.78
C LYS A 232 -15.99 14.95 25.50
N GLU A 233 -15.35 14.93 24.34
CA GLU A 233 -15.99 15.12 23.03
C GLU A 233 -16.60 13.85 22.46
N TYR A 234 -16.35 12.68 23.05
CA TYR A 234 -16.79 11.38 22.55
C TYR A 234 -17.95 10.82 23.36
N SER A 235 -18.90 10.16 22.68
CA SER A 235 -20.09 9.60 23.31
C SER A 235 -19.80 8.41 24.23
N ASN A 236 -18.71 7.70 23.97
CA ASN A 236 -18.29 6.50 24.73
C ASN A 236 -16.79 6.22 24.52
N VAL A 237 -16.25 5.28 25.29
CA VAL A 237 -14.83 4.93 25.28
C VAL A 237 -14.39 4.31 23.93
N ALA A 238 -15.26 3.58 23.23
CA ALA A 238 -14.92 3.00 21.91
C ALA A 238 -14.75 4.10 20.85
N ASP A 239 -15.60 5.12 20.86
CA ASP A 239 -15.47 6.28 19.99
C ASP A 239 -14.22 7.11 20.33
N PHE A 240 -13.90 7.22 21.63
CA PHE A 240 -12.66 7.85 22.09
C PHE A 240 -11.42 7.12 21.55
N ARG A 241 -11.36 5.79 21.63
CA ARG A 241 -10.23 4.99 21.09
C ARG A 241 -10.10 5.18 19.57
N LYS A 242 -11.22 5.11 18.82
CA LYS A 242 -11.22 5.40 17.38
C LYS A 242 -10.71 6.81 17.09
N GLY A 243 -11.20 7.79 17.82
CA GLY A 243 -10.78 9.18 17.67
C GLY A 243 -9.29 9.40 17.95
N ASN A 244 -8.70 8.65 18.89
CA ASN A 244 -7.25 8.71 19.14
C ASN A 244 -6.44 8.21 17.94
N VAL A 245 -6.87 7.10 17.34
CA VAL A 245 -6.21 6.57 16.13
C VAL A 245 -6.43 7.51 14.93
N ASP A 246 -7.64 8.02 14.75
CA ASP A 246 -7.95 9.00 13.70
C ASP A 246 -7.04 10.24 13.79
N LYS A 247 -6.87 10.79 15.00
CA LYS A 247 -5.98 11.94 15.24
C LYS A 247 -4.53 11.59 14.87
N ALA A 248 -4.06 10.39 15.22
CA ALA A 248 -2.69 9.98 14.90
C ALA A 248 -2.47 9.84 13.39
N ILE A 249 -3.41 9.24 12.66
CA ILE A 249 -3.34 9.13 11.19
C ILE A 249 -3.35 10.52 10.54
N LYS A 250 -4.24 11.40 11.02
CA LYS A 250 -4.30 12.76 10.50
C LYS A 250 -3.02 13.56 10.79
N ASP A 251 -2.49 13.47 12.02
CA ASP A 251 -1.26 14.17 12.41
C ASP A 251 -0.07 13.69 11.54
N VAL A 252 0.02 12.38 11.24
CA VAL A 252 1.04 11.82 10.34
C VAL A 252 0.85 12.32 8.91
N HIS A 253 -0.38 12.29 8.38
CA HIS A 253 -0.70 12.86 7.07
C HIS A 253 -0.24 14.32 6.98
N ASP A 254 -0.62 15.15 7.95
CA ASP A 254 -0.32 16.58 7.95
C ASP A 254 1.21 16.83 7.98
N VAL A 255 1.96 16.02 8.76
CA VAL A 255 3.44 16.09 8.79
C VAL A 255 4.05 15.71 7.44
N ILE A 256 3.56 14.66 6.78
CA ILE A 256 4.06 14.26 5.45
C ILE A 256 3.80 15.39 4.45
N VAL A 257 2.57 15.90 4.37
CA VAL A 257 2.19 16.98 3.45
C VAL A 257 3.03 18.24 3.68
N ALA A 258 3.30 18.58 4.93
CA ALA A 258 4.06 19.78 5.26
C ALA A 258 5.58 19.63 5.05
N THR A 259 6.12 18.39 5.08
CA THR A 259 7.57 18.16 5.06
C THR A 259 8.06 17.67 3.69
N LYS A 260 7.40 16.66 3.10
CA LYS A 260 7.79 16.02 1.84
C LYS A 260 6.52 15.50 1.13
N PRO A 261 5.74 16.39 0.47
CA PRO A 261 4.39 16.08 -0.04
C PRO A 261 4.37 15.01 -1.15
N GLU A 262 5.51 14.69 -1.77
CA GLU A 262 5.66 13.60 -2.73
C GLU A 262 5.64 12.21 -2.08
N VAL A 263 5.97 12.09 -0.80
CA VAL A 263 5.92 10.81 -0.07
C VAL A 263 4.48 10.37 0.11
N VAL A 264 4.14 9.16 -0.34
CA VAL A 264 2.79 8.60 -0.18
C VAL A 264 2.59 8.00 1.20
N PHE A 265 1.36 8.08 1.72
CA PHE A 265 0.99 7.45 2.98
C PHE A 265 0.02 6.30 2.75
N SER A 266 0.37 5.10 3.18
CA SER A 266 -0.43 3.89 3.01
C SER A 266 -0.73 3.18 4.33
N VAL A 267 -1.88 2.49 4.39
CA VAL A 267 -2.28 1.69 5.55
C VAL A 267 -2.80 0.33 5.10
N ALA A 268 -2.42 -0.74 5.82
CA ALA A 268 -2.87 -2.10 5.56
C ALA A 268 -3.78 -2.63 6.68
N PRO A 269 -5.09 -2.32 6.68
CA PRO A 269 -6.04 -2.86 7.65
C PRO A 269 -6.25 -4.36 7.45
N THR A 270 -6.79 -5.06 8.48
CA THR A 270 -7.29 -6.42 8.27
C THR A 270 -8.42 -6.42 7.23
N SER A 271 -8.67 -7.57 6.60
CA SER A 271 -9.75 -7.68 5.61
C SER A 271 -11.15 -7.47 6.21
N ASP A 272 -11.30 -7.67 7.52
CA ASP A 272 -12.58 -7.50 8.23
C ASP A 272 -12.72 -6.09 8.81
N ASN A 273 -13.52 -5.25 8.16
CA ASN A 273 -13.71 -3.88 8.63
C ASN A 273 -14.41 -3.79 10.00
N ASN A 274 -15.29 -4.73 10.33
CA ASN A 274 -15.91 -4.74 11.66
C ASN A 274 -14.87 -5.02 12.75
N TYR A 275 -13.93 -5.94 12.49
CA TYR A 275 -12.82 -6.21 13.40
C TYR A 275 -11.91 -4.96 13.56
N ASN A 276 -11.60 -4.28 12.47
CA ASN A 276 -10.84 -3.02 12.51
C ASN A 276 -11.53 -1.99 13.42
N LEU A 277 -12.84 -1.78 13.25
CA LEU A 277 -13.60 -0.77 14.00
C LEU A 277 -13.79 -1.13 15.49
N THR A 278 -13.99 -2.41 15.81
CA THR A 278 -14.44 -2.84 17.15
C THR A 278 -13.32 -3.43 18.02
N LYS A 279 -12.24 -3.90 17.41
CA LYS A 279 -11.11 -4.51 18.11
C LYS A 279 -9.84 -3.68 18.03
N LEU A 280 -9.53 -3.14 16.85
CA LEU A 280 -8.34 -2.34 16.61
C LEU A 280 -8.62 -0.83 16.72
N PHE A 281 -9.89 -0.44 16.80
CA PHE A 281 -10.36 0.96 16.82
C PHE A 281 -9.81 1.79 15.66
N ALA A 282 -9.68 1.16 14.49
CA ALA A 282 -9.09 1.72 13.28
C ALA A 282 -10.16 1.86 12.19
N ASP A 283 -10.46 3.10 11.76
CA ASP A 283 -11.44 3.38 10.71
C ASP A 283 -10.76 3.77 9.39
N ALA A 284 -10.17 2.76 8.72
CA ALA A 284 -9.47 2.98 7.46
C ALA A 284 -10.39 3.49 6.34
N THR A 285 -11.70 3.21 6.42
CA THR A 285 -12.68 3.74 5.46
C THR A 285 -12.87 5.25 5.63
N LYS A 286 -12.89 5.72 6.85
CA LYS A 286 -12.91 7.16 7.15
C LYS A 286 -11.63 7.84 6.66
N TRP A 287 -10.46 7.27 6.94
CA TRP A 287 -9.19 7.88 6.51
C TRP A 287 -9.07 7.99 4.99
N ALA A 288 -9.56 6.98 4.27
CA ALA A 288 -9.67 7.02 2.81
C ALA A 288 -10.66 8.09 2.32
N LYS A 289 -11.81 8.22 2.99
CA LYS A 289 -12.83 9.21 2.65
C LYS A 289 -12.36 10.65 2.88
N GLU A 290 -11.67 10.89 4.00
CA GLU A 290 -11.15 12.21 4.37
C GLU A 290 -9.84 12.57 3.61
N GLY A 291 -9.29 11.62 2.81
CA GLY A 291 -8.06 11.83 2.05
C GLY A 291 -6.80 11.89 2.93
N TRP A 292 -6.82 11.26 4.12
CA TRP A 292 -5.66 11.21 5.01
C TRP A 292 -4.67 10.11 4.63
N ILE A 293 -5.05 9.19 3.77
CA ILE A 293 -4.18 8.15 3.22
C ILE A 293 -4.26 8.16 1.69
N ASP A 294 -3.14 7.88 1.03
CA ASP A 294 -3.05 7.83 -0.42
C ASP A 294 -3.32 6.42 -0.95
N ILE A 295 -2.93 5.39 -0.21
CA ILE A 295 -3.07 3.98 -0.60
C ILE A 295 -3.71 3.18 0.54
N LEU A 296 -4.75 2.43 0.23
CA LEU A 296 -5.42 1.50 1.11
C LEU A 296 -5.10 0.06 0.69
N ILE A 297 -4.56 -0.75 1.60
CA ILE A 297 -4.00 -2.08 1.30
C ILE A 297 -4.62 -3.15 2.23
N PRO A 298 -5.88 -3.53 2.08
CA PRO A 298 -6.49 -4.54 2.95
C PRO A 298 -5.79 -5.89 2.81
N GLN A 299 -5.57 -6.57 3.94
CA GLN A 299 -4.93 -7.88 4.05
C GLN A 299 -5.92 -9.00 3.68
N LEU A 300 -6.09 -9.27 2.38
CA LEU A 300 -7.06 -10.24 1.85
C LEU A 300 -6.49 -11.67 1.89
N TYR A 301 -6.15 -12.17 3.08
CA TYR A 301 -5.39 -13.41 3.28
C TYR A 301 -6.25 -14.70 3.28
N HIS A 302 -7.42 -14.69 2.66
CA HIS A 302 -8.31 -15.85 2.57
C HIS A 302 -8.56 -16.23 1.11
N GLU A 303 -8.91 -17.49 0.88
CA GLU A 303 -9.23 -18.00 -0.46
C GLU A 303 -10.55 -17.47 -1.01
N ILE A 304 -10.70 -17.53 -2.33
CA ILE A 304 -11.98 -17.31 -3.00
C ILE A 304 -12.92 -18.47 -2.64
N GLY A 305 -14.11 -18.12 -2.12
CA GLY A 305 -15.09 -19.07 -1.63
C GLY A 305 -14.97 -19.40 -0.14
N HIS A 306 -14.10 -18.71 0.62
CA HIS A 306 -14.02 -18.89 2.07
C HIS A 306 -15.35 -18.53 2.73
N LYS A 307 -15.83 -19.40 3.64
CA LYS A 307 -17.19 -19.35 4.20
C LYS A 307 -17.57 -18.00 4.84
N THR A 308 -16.63 -17.34 5.54
CA THR A 308 -16.89 -16.12 6.32
C THR A 308 -16.01 -14.93 5.91
N ALA A 309 -14.94 -15.17 5.17
CA ALA A 309 -13.96 -14.17 4.79
C ALA A 309 -13.54 -14.30 3.31
N ASP A 310 -14.53 -14.57 2.44
CA ASP A 310 -14.31 -14.75 1.01
C ASP A 310 -13.56 -13.57 0.38
N PHE A 311 -12.49 -13.88 -0.35
CA PHE A 311 -11.62 -12.90 -1.00
C PHE A 311 -12.40 -11.91 -1.87
N ASN A 312 -13.30 -12.40 -2.73
CA ASN A 312 -14.06 -11.55 -3.65
C ASN A 312 -15.02 -10.61 -2.91
N THR A 313 -15.69 -11.11 -1.88
CA THR A 313 -16.59 -10.31 -1.04
C THR A 313 -15.84 -9.20 -0.32
N ARG A 314 -14.67 -9.53 0.26
CA ARG A 314 -13.83 -8.55 0.93
C ARG A 314 -13.24 -7.53 -0.06
N LEU A 315 -12.76 -7.99 -1.23
CA LEU A 315 -12.27 -7.11 -2.29
C LEU A 315 -13.36 -6.13 -2.76
N GLN A 316 -14.60 -6.60 -2.95
CA GLN A 316 -15.73 -5.76 -3.33
C GLN A 316 -16.01 -4.69 -2.26
N PHE A 317 -16.04 -5.07 -0.97
CA PHE A 317 -16.22 -4.13 0.12
C PHE A 317 -15.15 -3.02 0.08
N TRP A 318 -13.88 -3.38 0.06
CA TRP A 318 -12.79 -2.40 0.06
C TRP A 318 -12.76 -1.56 -1.22
N SER A 319 -13.16 -2.12 -2.36
CA SER A 319 -13.34 -1.35 -3.61
C SER A 319 -14.41 -0.27 -3.49
N GLN A 320 -15.52 -0.57 -2.82
CA GLN A 320 -16.58 0.40 -2.57
C GLN A 320 -16.15 1.51 -1.61
N TYR A 321 -15.37 1.18 -0.59
CA TYR A 321 -15.02 2.10 0.50
C TYR A 321 -13.58 2.61 0.45
N SER A 322 -12.86 2.47 -0.68
CA SER A 322 -11.55 3.09 -0.87
C SER A 322 -11.61 4.60 -1.14
N TYR A 323 -12.76 5.12 -1.55
CA TYR A 323 -13.02 6.55 -1.83
C TYR A 323 -11.91 7.18 -2.70
N THR A 324 -11.13 8.12 -2.11
CA THR A 324 -10.04 8.83 -2.79
C THR A 324 -8.71 8.06 -2.76
N ALA A 325 -8.56 7.09 -1.87
CA ALA A 325 -7.34 6.30 -1.78
C ALA A 325 -7.27 5.27 -2.92
N ALA A 326 -6.08 5.09 -3.46
CA ALA A 326 -5.80 3.99 -4.38
C ALA A 326 -5.89 2.65 -3.64
N LEU A 327 -6.51 1.65 -4.25
CA LEU A 327 -6.70 0.33 -3.63
C LEU A 327 -5.65 -0.65 -4.14
N MET A 328 -4.91 -1.30 -3.23
CA MET A 328 -4.09 -2.47 -3.52
C MET A 328 -4.62 -3.68 -2.77
N ALA A 329 -4.43 -4.88 -3.33
CA ALA A 329 -4.81 -6.12 -2.66
C ALA A 329 -3.60 -6.78 -1.98
N GLY A 330 -3.69 -7.04 -0.66
CA GLY A 330 -2.69 -7.81 0.09
C GLY A 330 -2.97 -9.31 0.02
N HIS A 331 -1.98 -10.11 -0.38
CA HIS A 331 -2.08 -11.56 -0.54
C HIS A 331 -1.23 -12.30 0.48
N GLY A 332 -1.81 -13.30 1.18
CA GLY A 332 -1.13 -14.11 2.18
C GLY A 332 -0.32 -15.26 1.55
N PHE A 333 0.88 -14.99 1.07
CA PHE A 333 1.74 -16.01 0.44
C PHE A 333 2.14 -17.14 1.38
N TYR A 334 2.18 -16.89 2.70
CA TYR A 334 2.45 -17.91 3.72
C TYR A 334 1.39 -19.03 3.78
N ARG A 335 0.20 -18.75 3.26
CA ARG A 335 -0.90 -19.73 3.21
C ARG A 335 -0.71 -20.80 2.15
N PHE A 336 -0.01 -20.49 1.06
CA PHE A 336 0.18 -21.43 -0.04
C PHE A 336 1.09 -22.59 0.37
N GLY A 337 0.55 -23.81 0.25
CA GLY A 337 1.22 -25.03 0.71
C GLY A 337 1.31 -25.17 2.23
N ASP A 338 0.55 -24.38 3.01
CA ASP A 338 0.36 -24.61 4.44
C ASP A 338 -0.82 -25.58 4.62
N PRO A 339 -0.61 -26.76 5.23
CA PRO A 339 -1.65 -27.78 5.39
C PRO A 339 -2.81 -27.33 6.29
N THR A 340 -2.62 -26.27 7.09
CA THR A 340 -3.66 -25.69 7.96
C THR A 340 -4.50 -24.63 7.25
N ALA A 341 -4.08 -24.17 6.08
CA ALA A 341 -4.85 -23.26 5.26
C ALA A 341 -5.96 -23.99 4.48
N GLY A 342 -6.92 -23.23 3.95
CA GLY A 342 -8.00 -23.77 3.14
C GLY A 342 -7.51 -24.56 1.92
N SER A 343 -8.37 -25.44 1.40
CA SER A 343 -8.01 -26.37 0.31
C SER A 343 -7.57 -25.66 -0.97
N ALA A 344 -8.08 -24.47 -1.24
CA ALA A 344 -7.68 -23.68 -2.42
C ALA A 344 -6.19 -23.26 -2.37
N PHE A 345 -5.65 -23.02 -1.18
CA PHE A 345 -4.24 -22.69 -0.99
C PHE A 345 -3.27 -23.90 -1.16
N GLN A 346 -3.80 -25.09 -1.40
CA GLN A 346 -2.95 -26.26 -1.72
C GLN A 346 -2.57 -26.35 -3.19
N THR A 347 -2.99 -25.38 -4.02
CA THR A 347 -2.62 -25.25 -5.43
C THR A 347 -2.25 -23.81 -5.77
N ALA A 348 -1.33 -23.62 -6.71
CA ALA A 348 -0.95 -22.29 -7.21
C ALA A 348 -2.08 -21.61 -8.04
N THR A 349 -3.09 -22.36 -8.46
CA THR A 349 -4.25 -21.85 -9.23
C THR A 349 -5.04 -20.80 -8.44
N GLU A 350 -5.06 -20.89 -7.11
CA GLU A 350 -5.75 -19.88 -6.28
C GLU A 350 -5.11 -18.49 -6.47
N LEU A 351 -3.79 -18.40 -6.61
CA LEU A 351 -3.13 -17.13 -6.92
C LEU A 351 -3.64 -16.53 -8.23
N GLU A 352 -3.71 -17.34 -9.29
CA GLU A 352 -4.23 -16.90 -10.59
C GLU A 352 -5.66 -16.36 -10.48
N ARG A 353 -6.53 -17.07 -9.73
CA ARG A 353 -7.91 -16.66 -9.50
C ARG A 353 -7.99 -15.30 -8.77
N GLN A 354 -7.20 -15.12 -7.70
CA GLN A 354 -7.16 -13.88 -6.94
C GLN A 354 -6.64 -12.72 -7.80
N PHE A 355 -5.55 -12.93 -8.55
CA PHE A 355 -5.00 -11.89 -9.44
C PHE A 355 -5.94 -11.57 -10.62
N ALA A 356 -6.64 -12.54 -11.15
CA ALA A 356 -7.68 -12.28 -12.15
C ALA A 356 -8.82 -11.43 -11.58
N ALA A 357 -9.21 -11.63 -10.32
CA ALA A 357 -10.22 -10.81 -9.65
C ALA A 357 -9.73 -9.37 -9.44
N THR A 358 -8.50 -9.18 -8.94
CA THR A 358 -7.94 -7.85 -8.73
C THR A 358 -7.73 -7.08 -10.03
N ARG A 359 -7.28 -7.75 -11.11
CA ARG A 359 -7.07 -7.11 -12.42
C ARG A 359 -8.38 -6.67 -13.09
N ARG A 360 -9.46 -7.42 -12.89
CA ARG A 360 -10.80 -7.04 -13.38
C ARG A 360 -11.43 -5.87 -12.62
N ASN A 361 -10.97 -5.60 -11.40
CA ASN A 361 -11.49 -4.51 -10.60
C ASN A 361 -10.80 -3.19 -10.99
N PRO A 362 -11.52 -2.19 -11.52
CA PRO A 362 -10.93 -0.94 -11.99
C PRO A 362 -10.33 -0.08 -10.86
N LYS A 363 -10.77 -0.27 -9.62
CA LYS A 363 -10.25 0.45 -8.45
C LYS A 363 -8.91 -0.09 -7.96
N VAL A 364 -8.60 -1.35 -8.25
CA VAL A 364 -7.35 -1.98 -7.80
C VAL A 364 -6.20 -1.53 -8.71
N VAL A 365 -5.22 -0.86 -8.14
CA VAL A 365 -4.04 -0.35 -8.85
C VAL A 365 -2.81 -1.24 -8.67
N GLY A 366 -2.89 -2.29 -7.84
CA GLY A 366 -1.75 -3.17 -7.60
C GLY A 366 -2.03 -4.31 -6.63
N ASN A 367 -1.01 -5.13 -6.46
CA ASN A 367 -1.02 -6.29 -5.57
C ASN A 367 0.26 -6.30 -4.74
N ILE A 368 0.18 -6.76 -3.49
CA ILE A 368 1.33 -6.89 -2.61
C ILE A 368 1.31 -8.23 -1.88
N MET A 369 2.46 -8.89 -1.82
CA MET A 369 2.62 -10.24 -1.30
C MET A 369 3.21 -10.24 0.12
N TYR A 370 2.54 -10.84 1.06
CA TYR A 370 3.05 -11.09 2.42
C TYR A 370 3.52 -12.54 2.54
N SER A 371 4.83 -12.81 2.57
CA SER A 371 5.94 -11.86 2.58
C SER A 371 7.10 -12.37 1.72
N ALA A 372 8.21 -11.62 1.69
CA ALA A 372 9.40 -11.94 0.91
C ALA A 372 9.90 -13.38 1.11
N LYS A 373 9.98 -13.86 2.36
CA LYS A 373 10.38 -15.22 2.70
C LYS A 373 9.53 -16.27 1.98
N TYR A 374 8.22 -16.12 2.05
CA TYR A 374 7.28 -17.10 1.47
C TYR A 374 7.26 -17.04 -0.06
N LEU A 375 7.42 -15.86 -0.63
CA LEU A 375 7.63 -15.69 -2.07
C LEU A 375 8.85 -16.47 -2.55
N LEU A 376 9.98 -16.33 -1.82
CA LEU A 376 11.24 -16.95 -2.24
C LEU A 376 11.31 -18.47 -1.98
N LEU A 377 10.50 -18.99 -1.04
CA LEU A 377 10.39 -20.43 -0.79
C LEU A 377 9.75 -21.21 -1.94
N ASN A 378 9.01 -20.55 -2.81
CA ASN A 378 8.32 -21.15 -3.97
C ASN A 378 7.52 -22.41 -3.63
N LYS A 379 6.87 -22.45 -2.44
CA LYS A 379 6.05 -23.61 -2.08
C LYS A 379 4.98 -23.86 -3.13
N ILE A 380 4.80 -25.12 -3.51
CA ILE A 380 3.83 -25.57 -4.53
C ILE A 380 3.91 -24.81 -5.88
N GLY A 381 5.05 -24.20 -6.21
CA GLY A 381 5.24 -23.45 -7.46
C GLY A 381 4.58 -22.07 -7.50
N ILE A 382 4.31 -21.47 -6.33
CA ILE A 382 3.60 -20.17 -6.23
C ILE A 382 4.40 -19.03 -6.88
N THR A 383 5.72 -19.04 -6.80
CA THR A 383 6.59 -18.03 -7.41
C THR A 383 6.65 -18.19 -8.93
N ASP A 384 6.64 -19.43 -9.43
CA ASP A 384 6.59 -19.71 -10.86
C ASP A 384 5.24 -19.25 -11.44
N GLN A 385 4.15 -19.47 -10.70
CA GLN A 385 2.83 -18.95 -11.06
C GLN A 385 2.80 -17.42 -11.09
N LEU A 386 3.45 -16.76 -10.11
CA LEU A 386 3.56 -15.29 -10.10
C LEU A 386 4.38 -14.79 -11.29
N ALA A 387 5.49 -15.46 -11.64
CA ALA A 387 6.29 -15.12 -12.82
C ALA A 387 5.48 -15.22 -14.12
N ALA A 388 4.61 -16.23 -14.23
CA ALA A 388 3.70 -16.37 -15.37
C ALA A 388 2.65 -15.23 -15.42
N ILE A 389 2.12 -14.81 -14.27
CA ILE A 389 1.17 -13.70 -14.14
C ILE A 389 1.86 -12.36 -14.46
N TYR A 390 3.08 -12.15 -14.00
CA TYR A 390 3.90 -10.94 -14.20
C TYR A 390 4.86 -11.04 -15.37
N LYS A 391 4.49 -11.79 -16.39
CA LYS A 391 5.33 -12.07 -17.58
C LYS A 391 5.95 -10.82 -18.22
N ASN A 392 5.23 -9.70 -18.26
CA ASN A 392 5.68 -8.45 -18.86
C ASN A 392 5.95 -7.41 -17.77
N LEU A 393 6.77 -6.42 -18.07
CA LEU A 393 6.94 -5.22 -17.25
C LEU A 393 5.60 -4.49 -17.02
N ALA A 394 5.51 -3.72 -15.95
CA ALA A 394 4.41 -2.80 -15.71
C ALA A 394 4.93 -1.42 -15.31
N VAL A 395 4.30 -0.39 -15.84
CA VAL A 395 4.49 0.99 -15.36
C VAL A 395 3.78 1.12 -14.03
N ARG A 396 4.44 1.73 -13.04
CA ARG A 396 3.79 2.08 -11.78
C ARG A 396 2.72 3.15 -12.00
N PRO A 397 1.56 3.07 -11.37
CA PRO A 397 0.59 4.16 -11.38
C PRO A 397 1.12 5.34 -10.53
N PHE A 398 0.72 6.55 -10.87
CA PHE A 398 0.85 7.67 -9.95
C PHE A 398 -0.15 7.49 -8.79
N LEU A 399 0.33 7.48 -7.55
CA LEU A 399 -0.47 7.18 -6.35
C LEU A 399 -0.45 8.29 -5.29
N GLY A 400 0.38 9.29 -5.47
CA GLY A 400 0.58 10.35 -4.49
C GLY A 400 -0.17 11.65 -4.82
N ARG A 401 0.23 12.67 -4.11
CA ARG A 401 -0.21 14.05 -4.33
C ARG A 401 0.54 14.66 -5.52
N ALA A 402 -0.17 15.44 -6.33
CA ALA A 402 0.41 16.07 -7.52
C ALA A 402 1.34 17.21 -7.13
N VAL A 403 2.65 16.97 -7.08
CA VAL A 403 3.67 17.96 -6.76
C VAL A 403 4.21 18.62 -8.05
N ALA A 404 4.40 17.84 -9.10
CA ALA A 404 4.88 18.32 -10.39
C ALA A 404 3.92 17.96 -11.53
N PRO A 405 3.92 18.67 -12.68
CA PRO A 405 3.15 18.29 -13.85
C PRO A 405 3.69 16.99 -14.48
N ALA A 406 2.89 16.38 -15.36
CA ALA A 406 3.39 15.30 -16.20
C ALA A 406 4.54 15.82 -17.10
N PRO A 407 5.54 14.98 -17.41
CA PRO A 407 6.65 15.39 -18.26
C PRO A 407 6.21 15.66 -19.70
N ALA A 408 7.07 16.33 -20.48
CA ALA A 408 6.84 16.57 -21.90
C ALA A 408 6.89 15.25 -22.68
N GLU A 409 6.13 15.17 -23.76
CA GLU A 409 6.19 14.04 -24.71
C GLU A 409 7.58 13.93 -25.34
N PRO A 410 8.04 12.71 -25.70
CA PRO A 410 9.29 12.55 -26.44
C PRO A 410 9.17 13.12 -27.83
N THR A 411 10.23 13.74 -28.33
CA THR A 411 10.28 14.37 -29.66
C THR A 411 11.23 13.61 -30.60
N GLY A 412 11.11 13.84 -31.92
CA GLY A 412 11.99 13.22 -32.94
C GLY A 412 11.92 11.68 -32.94
N VAL A 413 10.77 11.12 -32.52
CA VAL A 413 10.59 9.64 -32.41
C VAL A 413 10.58 9.02 -33.79
N LYS A 414 11.52 8.09 -34.05
CA LYS A 414 11.69 7.43 -35.35
C LYS A 414 12.27 6.02 -35.19
N LEU A 415 12.07 5.20 -36.20
CA LEU A 415 12.66 3.88 -36.34
C LEU A 415 13.69 3.90 -37.49
N GLU A 416 14.96 3.70 -37.18
CA GLU A 416 16.06 3.68 -38.15
C GLU A 416 16.87 2.40 -37.98
N ASN A 417 17.02 1.65 -39.03
CA ASN A 417 17.82 0.39 -39.04
C ASN A 417 17.47 -0.55 -37.85
N GLY A 418 16.18 -0.71 -37.59
CA GLY A 418 15.68 -1.55 -36.47
C GLY A 418 15.86 -0.96 -35.07
N THR A 419 16.33 0.28 -34.93
CA THR A 419 16.52 0.98 -33.66
C THR A 419 15.54 2.13 -33.54
N LEU A 420 14.77 2.14 -32.43
CA LEU A 420 13.96 3.26 -32.00
C LEU A 420 14.89 4.36 -31.48
N LYS A 421 14.68 5.60 -31.90
CA LYS A 421 15.42 6.79 -31.47
C LYS A 421 14.44 7.90 -31.15
N TRP A 422 14.75 8.71 -30.13
CA TRP A 422 13.94 9.84 -29.69
C TRP A 422 14.78 10.85 -28.90
N THR A 423 14.18 11.93 -28.49
CA THR A 423 14.77 12.93 -27.59
C THR A 423 13.80 13.20 -26.44
N THR A 424 14.32 13.29 -25.23
CA THR A 424 13.58 13.67 -24.02
C THR A 424 14.11 14.99 -23.44
N SER A 425 13.32 15.64 -22.61
CA SER A 425 13.73 16.81 -21.83
C SER A 425 13.50 16.53 -20.33
N GLY A 426 14.40 17.06 -19.50
CA GLY A 426 14.35 16.86 -18.04
C GLY A 426 14.84 15.51 -17.57
N ASN A 427 14.73 15.28 -16.25
CA ASN A 427 15.09 14.01 -15.63
C ASN A 427 13.90 13.02 -15.69
N VAL A 428 13.85 12.26 -16.76
CA VAL A 428 12.75 11.33 -17.05
C VAL A 428 13.29 10.00 -17.58
N LYS A 429 12.53 8.93 -17.37
CA LYS A 429 12.72 7.66 -18.08
C LYS A 429 11.76 7.60 -19.27
N SER A 430 12.10 6.81 -20.26
CA SER A 430 11.26 6.51 -21.41
C SER A 430 10.60 5.16 -21.24
N VAL A 431 9.30 5.09 -21.50
CA VAL A 431 8.51 3.84 -21.52
C VAL A 431 8.26 3.50 -22.99
N ILE A 432 8.72 2.35 -23.40
CA ILE A 432 8.52 1.83 -24.76
C ILE A 432 7.39 0.81 -24.71
N TYR A 433 6.33 1.10 -25.47
CA TYR A 433 5.21 0.17 -25.64
C TYR A 433 5.34 -0.59 -26.96
N TYR A 434 4.94 -1.84 -26.95
CA TYR A 434 4.88 -2.70 -28.11
C TYR A 434 3.48 -3.31 -28.26
N PHE A 435 2.98 -3.31 -29.49
CA PHE A 435 1.70 -3.89 -29.89
C PHE A 435 1.93 -4.83 -31.08
N ALA A 436 1.71 -6.11 -30.87
CA ALA A 436 1.73 -7.09 -31.96
C ALA A 436 0.52 -6.90 -32.88
N ASP A 437 -0.59 -6.43 -32.32
CA ASP A 437 -1.87 -6.15 -32.97
C ASP A 437 -2.55 -5.02 -32.21
N LEU A 438 -2.93 -3.93 -32.87
CA LEU A 438 -3.57 -2.78 -32.26
C LEU A 438 -4.99 -3.08 -31.69
N LYS A 439 -5.59 -4.19 -32.09
CA LYS A 439 -6.88 -4.68 -31.53
C LYS A 439 -6.72 -5.42 -30.21
N LYS A 440 -5.49 -5.67 -29.78
CA LYS A 440 -5.15 -6.37 -28.54
C LYS A 440 -4.37 -5.45 -27.62
N GLU A 441 -4.42 -5.75 -26.32
CA GLU A 441 -3.61 -5.05 -25.33
C GLU A 441 -2.12 -5.22 -25.66
N GLY A 442 -1.40 -4.11 -25.68
CA GLY A 442 0.04 -4.07 -25.83
C GLY A 442 0.77 -4.47 -24.55
N ILE A 443 2.08 -4.38 -24.60
CA ILE A 443 2.94 -4.63 -23.44
C ILE A 443 3.88 -3.45 -23.21
N VAL A 444 4.35 -3.28 -21.98
CA VAL A 444 5.53 -2.47 -21.69
C VAL A 444 6.74 -3.30 -22.14
N PHE A 445 7.37 -2.85 -23.23
CA PHE A 445 8.51 -3.54 -23.83
C PHE A 445 9.82 -3.24 -23.10
N ALA A 446 10.00 -1.97 -22.70
CA ALA A 446 11.11 -1.53 -21.89
C ALA A 446 10.82 -0.22 -21.15
N ILE A 447 11.52 -0.02 -20.04
CA ILE A 447 11.63 1.27 -19.33
C ILE A 447 13.12 1.59 -19.28
N THR A 448 13.55 2.78 -19.74
CA THR A 448 14.96 3.10 -19.90
C THR A 448 15.23 4.61 -19.77
N ASP A 449 16.39 4.95 -19.26
CA ASP A 449 16.97 6.31 -19.24
C ASP A 449 17.67 6.71 -20.57
N LYS A 450 17.79 5.76 -21.51
CA LYS A 450 18.42 5.98 -22.82
C LYS A 450 17.43 6.61 -23.80
N ASN A 451 17.98 7.26 -24.83
CA ASN A 451 17.24 7.86 -25.93
C ASN A 451 17.28 7.02 -27.22
N SER A 452 17.66 5.76 -27.10
CA SER A 452 17.61 4.78 -28.18
C SER A 452 17.44 3.37 -27.64
N TYR A 453 16.75 2.50 -28.39
CA TYR A 453 16.49 1.13 -27.99
C TYR A 453 16.31 0.23 -29.22
N LEU A 454 16.88 -0.97 -29.22
CA LEU A 454 16.69 -1.93 -30.31
C LEU A 454 15.24 -2.41 -30.32
N ALA A 455 14.53 -2.17 -31.41
CA ALA A 455 13.16 -2.66 -31.56
C ALA A 455 13.12 -4.17 -31.63
N GLY A 456 12.20 -4.79 -30.92
CA GLY A 456 11.98 -6.22 -30.88
C GLY A 456 11.31 -6.77 -32.15
N PRO A 457 10.27 -7.59 -32.03
CA PRO A 457 9.57 -8.21 -33.16
C PRO A 457 8.86 -7.19 -34.07
N SER A 458 8.39 -7.62 -35.23
CA SER A 458 7.53 -6.82 -36.10
C SER A 458 6.22 -6.47 -35.39
N GLY A 459 5.73 -5.24 -35.60
CA GLY A 459 4.53 -4.71 -34.94
C GLY A 459 4.61 -3.20 -34.80
N TYR A 460 3.90 -2.66 -33.80
CA TYR A 460 3.80 -1.23 -33.58
C TYR A 460 4.46 -0.82 -32.26
N TYR A 461 5.12 0.33 -32.27
CA TYR A 461 5.80 0.90 -31.11
C TYR A 461 5.39 2.34 -30.89
N CYS A 462 5.27 2.75 -29.64
CA CYS A 462 5.27 4.14 -29.24
C CYS A 462 6.06 4.33 -27.95
N ILE A 463 6.39 5.59 -27.66
CA ILE A 463 7.25 5.94 -26.53
C ILE A 463 6.55 7.06 -25.76
N SER A 464 6.49 6.95 -24.45
CA SER A 464 6.16 8.02 -23.53
C SER A 464 7.35 8.31 -22.62
N THR A 465 7.26 9.38 -21.84
CA THR A 465 8.21 9.70 -20.77
C THR A 465 7.51 9.61 -19.43
N ILE A 466 8.25 9.23 -18.40
CA ILE A 466 7.76 9.10 -17.03
C ILE A 466 8.74 9.80 -16.06
N ASN A 467 8.22 10.60 -15.13
CA ASN A 467 9.02 11.27 -14.12
C ASN A 467 9.14 10.42 -12.83
N ALA A 468 9.86 10.93 -11.82
CA ALA A 468 10.04 10.24 -10.54
C ALA A 468 8.72 10.02 -9.79
N ASP A 469 7.70 10.88 -9.97
CA ASP A 469 6.37 10.72 -9.36
C ASP A 469 5.49 9.67 -10.09
N ASN A 470 6.02 8.92 -11.04
CA ASN A 470 5.26 8.01 -11.92
C ASN A 470 4.19 8.70 -12.79
N LYS A 471 4.29 10.02 -12.98
CA LYS A 471 3.46 10.72 -13.96
C LYS A 471 4.02 10.52 -15.35
N GLU A 472 3.16 10.11 -16.26
CA GLU A 472 3.53 9.77 -17.62
C GLU A 472 2.99 10.80 -18.62
N SER A 473 3.80 11.14 -19.61
CA SER A 473 3.37 11.96 -20.76
C SER A 473 2.36 11.23 -21.64
N LYS A 474 1.77 11.93 -22.57
CA LYS A 474 1.12 11.28 -23.70
C LYS A 474 2.17 10.49 -24.50
N PRO A 475 1.79 9.35 -25.11
CA PRO A 475 2.69 8.60 -25.97
C PRO A 475 2.91 9.31 -27.31
N SER A 476 4.05 9.04 -27.92
CA SER A 476 4.34 9.45 -29.31
C SER A 476 3.35 8.81 -30.30
N LYS A 477 3.42 9.24 -31.56
CA LYS A 477 2.79 8.51 -32.66
C LYS A 477 3.34 7.08 -32.75
N LEU A 478 2.48 6.16 -33.23
CA LEU A 478 2.86 4.79 -33.50
C LEU A 478 3.87 4.70 -34.64
N LEU A 479 4.89 3.89 -34.44
CA LEU A 479 5.85 3.50 -35.46
C LEU A 479 5.64 2.03 -35.82
N GLN A 480 5.65 1.67 -37.08
CA GLN A 480 5.54 0.29 -37.52
C GLN A 480 6.92 -0.25 -37.88
N LYS A 481 7.24 -1.46 -37.39
CA LYS A 481 8.43 -2.24 -37.76
C LYS A 481 8.03 -3.39 -38.66
#